data_5063f6d38026bf6be2baaf32ff2407fa
#
_entry.id   5063f6d38026bf6be2baaf32ff2407fa
#
_cell.length_a   1.000
_cell.length_b   1.000
_cell.length_c   1.000
_cell.angle_alpha   90.00
_cell.angle_beta   90.00
_cell.angle_gamma   90.00
#
_symmetry.space_group_name_H-M   'P 1'
#
loop_
_entity.id
_entity.type
_entity.pdbx_description
1 polymer ?
#
loop_
_entity_poly.entity_id
_entity_poly.type
_entity_poly.pdbx_seq_one_letter_code
_entity_poly.pdbx_strand_id
1 'polypeptide(L)'
;DGEWVNQYAVAKQTVIPSELNAMDEFYGLPGRTSLHEITEAYQGAKIAMSENIISSATGANNPLYKRAHNNAIPQSGQVFRYLYDAHDKPTNIVENARWIDWNVGAGNIQKNLKRTRIY
;
A
#
# COMPACT_ATOMS: atom_id res chain seq x y z
N ASP A 1 -6.13 -23.96 -34.16
CA ASP A 1 -7.37 -24.07 -33.56
C ASP A 1 -7.44 -23.22 -32.31
N GLY A 2 -8.07 -22.23 -32.37
CA GLY A 2 -8.16 -21.31 -31.28
C GLY A 2 -9.02 -21.83 -30.14
N GLU A 3 -8.46 -22.67 -29.30
CA GLU A 3 -9.11 -22.95 -28.06
C GLU A 3 -9.13 -21.68 -27.20
N TRP A 4 -10.31 -21.18 -26.99
CA TRP A 4 -10.51 -20.08 -26.06
C TRP A 4 -10.45 -20.59 -24.64
N VAL A 5 -9.35 -20.30 -23.98
CA VAL A 5 -9.27 -20.49 -22.54
C VAL A 5 -9.77 -19.21 -21.88
N ASN A 6 -10.71 -19.33 -20.98
CA ASN A 6 -11.16 -18.19 -20.18
C ASN A 6 -9.98 -17.62 -19.42
N GLN A 7 -9.53 -16.45 -19.84
CA GLN A 7 -8.47 -15.73 -19.14
C GLN A 7 -9.08 -14.88 -18.04
N TYR A 8 -8.51 -14.93 -16.87
CA TYR A 8 -8.86 -14.07 -15.76
C TYR A 8 -7.62 -13.56 -15.07
N ALA A 9 -7.70 -12.37 -14.51
CA ALA A 9 -6.66 -11.81 -13.70
C ALA A 9 -6.98 -12.02 -12.22
N VAL A 10 -5.96 -12.36 -11.47
CA VAL A 10 -6.05 -12.46 -10.01
C VAL A 10 -5.17 -11.38 -9.41
N ALA A 11 -5.77 -10.50 -8.62
CA ALA A 11 -5.05 -9.53 -7.82
C ALA A 11 -5.12 -9.93 -6.35
N LYS A 12 -3.97 -9.96 -5.71
CA LYS A 12 -3.88 -10.25 -4.29
C LYS A 12 -3.32 -9.05 -3.57
N GLN A 13 -3.95 -8.69 -2.47
CA GLN A 13 -3.49 -7.60 -1.62
C GLN A 13 -3.63 -8.00 -0.17
N THR A 14 -2.54 -7.83 0.57
CA THR A 14 -2.54 -8.08 2.02
C THR A 14 -2.74 -6.76 2.74
N VAL A 15 -3.79 -6.68 3.53
CA VAL A 15 -4.11 -5.50 4.31
C VAL A 15 -4.32 -5.88 5.77
N ILE A 16 -4.06 -4.92 6.66
CA ILE A 16 -4.35 -5.07 8.08
C ILE A 16 -5.47 -4.09 8.41
N PRO A 17 -6.73 -4.56 8.53
CA PRO A 17 -7.88 -3.68 8.67
C PRO A 17 -7.80 -2.70 9.84
N SER A 18 -7.20 -3.12 10.96
CA SER A 18 -7.05 -2.24 12.12
C SER A 18 -6.14 -1.04 11.83
N GLU A 19 -5.13 -1.21 10.99
CA GLU A 19 -4.24 -0.10 10.59
C GLU A 19 -4.95 0.85 9.64
N LEU A 20 -5.67 0.31 8.67
CA LEU A 20 -6.46 1.12 7.74
C LEU A 20 -7.54 1.92 8.48
N ASN A 21 -8.21 1.29 9.42
CA ASN A 21 -9.24 1.94 10.21
C ASN A 21 -8.68 3.06 11.09
N ALA A 22 -7.52 2.85 11.70
CA ALA A 22 -6.87 3.87 12.51
C ALA A 22 -6.51 5.11 11.67
N MET A 23 -6.03 4.91 10.46
CA MET A 23 -5.74 5.99 9.53
C MET A 23 -7.01 6.72 9.10
N ASP A 24 -8.04 5.99 8.75
CA ASP A 24 -9.32 6.56 8.33
C ASP A 24 -9.99 7.33 9.46
N GLU A 25 -9.92 6.83 10.68
CA GLU A 25 -10.43 7.50 11.86
C GLU A 25 -9.71 8.84 12.09
N PHE A 26 -8.38 8.85 11.97
CA PHE A 26 -7.61 10.08 12.11
C PHE A 26 -8.03 11.14 11.08
N TYR A 27 -8.26 10.74 9.83
CA TYR A 27 -8.66 11.66 8.76
C TYR A 27 -10.17 11.91 8.70
N GLY A 28 -10.98 11.22 9.51
CA GLY A 28 -12.43 11.39 9.52
C GLY A 28 -13.12 10.82 8.27
N LEU A 29 -12.53 9.84 7.61
CA LEU A 29 -13.06 9.24 6.38
C LEU A 29 -13.18 7.72 6.53
N PRO A 30 -14.14 7.22 7.32
CA PRO A 30 -14.27 5.79 7.58
C PRO A 30 -14.39 4.94 6.31
N GLY A 31 -13.61 3.86 6.24
CA GLY A 31 -13.64 2.92 5.12
C GLY A 31 -12.92 3.39 3.86
N ARG A 32 -12.43 4.63 3.81
CA ARG A 32 -11.83 5.19 2.59
C ARG A 32 -10.57 4.44 2.18
N THR A 33 -9.69 4.11 3.11
CA THR A 33 -8.45 3.41 2.79
C THR A 33 -8.72 1.96 2.39
N SER A 34 -9.67 1.28 3.03
CA SER A 34 -10.08 -0.04 2.60
C SER A 34 -10.63 -0.03 1.16
N LEU A 35 -11.41 0.99 0.83
CA LEU A 35 -11.93 1.16 -0.52
C LEU A 35 -10.80 1.47 -1.51
N HIS A 36 -9.81 2.26 -1.12
CA HIS A 36 -8.61 2.48 -1.92
C HIS A 36 -7.91 1.16 -2.26
N GLU A 37 -7.66 0.32 -1.26
CA GLU A 37 -6.99 -0.96 -1.45
C GLU A 37 -7.77 -1.89 -2.39
N ILE A 38 -9.08 -1.97 -2.20
CA ILE A 38 -9.94 -2.81 -3.05
C ILE A 38 -9.92 -2.30 -4.50
N THR A 39 -10.06 -0.99 -4.70
CA THR A 39 -10.09 -0.42 -6.05
C THR A 39 -8.70 -0.44 -6.69
N GLU A 40 -7.63 -0.33 -5.94
CA GLU A 40 -6.28 -0.51 -6.45
C GLU A 40 -6.07 -1.94 -6.97
N ALA A 41 -6.47 -2.95 -6.21
CA ALA A 41 -6.39 -4.34 -6.64
C ALA A 41 -7.23 -4.58 -7.92
N TYR A 42 -8.44 -4.04 -7.97
CA TYR A 42 -9.29 -4.11 -9.15
C TYR A 42 -8.64 -3.46 -10.38
N GLN A 43 -8.11 -2.27 -10.23
CA GLN A 43 -7.45 -1.56 -11.32
C GLN A 43 -6.20 -2.31 -11.80
N GLY A 44 -5.43 -2.88 -10.87
CA GLY A 44 -4.28 -3.72 -11.21
C GLY A 44 -4.66 -4.93 -12.05
N ALA A 45 -5.71 -5.64 -11.67
CA ALA A 45 -6.22 -6.77 -12.41
C ALA A 45 -6.72 -6.36 -13.81
N LYS A 46 -7.45 -5.26 -13.88
CA LYS A 46 -7.97 -4.73 -15.14
C LYS A 46 -6.86 -4.36 -16.12
N ILE A 47 -5.82 -3.68 -15.65
CA ILE A 47 -4.67 -3.31 -16.48
C ILE A 47 -3.90 -4.55 -16.93
N ALA A 48 -3.61 -5.48 -16.02
CA ALA A 48 -2.91 -6.71 -16.34
C ALA A 48 -3.63 -7.51 -17.41
N MET A 49 -4.95 -7.58 -17.32
CA MET A 49 -5.79 -8.31 -18.27
C MET A 49 -5.84 -7.62 -19.63
N SER A 50 -6.03 -6.30 -19.67
CA SER A 50 -6.14 -5.55 -20.92
C SER A 50 -4.83 -5.47 -21.70
N GLU A 51 -3.69 -5.46 -21.02
CA GLU A 51 -2.36 -5.35 -21.62
C GLU A 51 -1.61 -6.68 -21.65
N ASN A 52 -2.23 -7.75 -21.17
CA ASN A 52 -1.64 -9.08 -21.11
C ASN A 52 -0.30 -9.07 -20.35
N ILE A 53 -0.25 -8.36 -19.24
CA ILE A 53 0.94 -8.22 -18.41
C ILE A 53 0.74 -9.03 -17.13
N ILE A 54 1.77 -9.77 -16.74
CA ILE A 54 1.83 -10.40 -15.42
C ILE A 54 2.80 -9.58 -14.58
N SER A 55 2.31 -9.08 -13.48
CA SER A 55 3.14 -8.37 -12.51
C SER A 55 3.07 -9.06 -11.16
N SER A 56 4.20 -9.58 -10.71
CA SER A 56 4.34 -10.08 -9.34
C SER A 56 4.90 -9.00 -8.42
N ALA A 57 5.27 -7.87 -8.97
CA ALA A 57 6.01 -6.91 -8.23
C ALA A 57 5.12 -6.10 -7.31
N THR A 58 5.57 -6.03 -6.13
CA THR A 58 5.13 -5.11 -5.12
C THR A 58 6.13 -3.98 -5.08
N GLY A 59 5.67 -2.77 -5.13
CA GLY A 59 6.54 -1.63 -4.91
C GLY A 59 6.28 -0.46 -5.84
N ALA A 60 6.63 0.70 -5.33
CA ALA A 60 6.34 1.98 -5.93
C ALA A 60 6.99 2.20 -7.30
N ASN A 61 8.00 1.40 -7.66
CA ASN A 61 8.69 1.52 -8.94
C ASN A 61 8.09 0.67 -10.06
N ASN A 62 7.10 -0.16 -9.75
CA ASN A 62 6.43 -0.97 -10.74
C ASN A 62 5.43 -0.11 -11.51
N PRO A 63 5.52 -0.01 -12.85
CA PRO A 63 4.60 0.80 -13.64
C PRO A 63 3.14 0.37 -13.51
N LEU A 64 2.89 -0.94 -13.44
CA LEU A 64 1.54 -1.46 -13.22
C LEU A 64 0.97 -1.00 -11.88
N TYR A 65 1.77 -1.11 -10.83
CA TYR A 65 1.38 -0.65 -9.50
C TYR A 65 1.04 0.84 -9.50
N LYS A 66 1.91 1.67 -10.09
CA LYS A 66 1.67 3.10 -10.14
C LYS A 66 0.37 3.46 -10.86
N ARG A 67 0.10 2.80 -11.97
CA ARG A 67 -1.14 3.04 -12.73
C ARG A 67 -2.37 2.60 -11.94
N ALA A 68 -2.32 1.42 -11.33
CA ALA A 68 -3.40 0.91 -10.49
C ALA A 68 -3.67 1.84 -9.31
N HIS A 69 -2.61 2.27 -8.64
CA HIS A 69 -2.69 3.18 -7.50
C HIS A 69 -3.31 4.53 -7.90
N ASN A 70 -2.88 5.11 -9.02
CA ASN A 70 -3.39 6.39 -9.49
C ASN A 70 -4.84 6.32 -9.96
N ASN A 71 -5.29 5.17 -10.43
CA ASN A 71 -6.66 4.95 -10.90
C ASN A 71 -7.61 4.51 -9.78
N ALA A 72 -7.08 4.14 -8.62
CA ALA A 72 -7.89 3.76 -7.47
C ALA A 72 -8.57 4.97 -6.81
N ILE A 73 -9.60 4.70 -6.04
CA ILE A 73 -10.21 5.73 -5.19
C ILE A 73 -9.14 6.19 -4.19
N PRO A 74 -8.91 7.50 -4.01
CA PRO A 74 -7.88 7.98 -3.11
C PRO A 74 -8.06 7.48 -1.68
N GLN A 75 -6.96 7.14 -1.03
CA GLN A 75 -6.98 6.84 0.40
C GLN A 75 -7.33 8.08 1.24
N SER A 76 -7.55 7.88 2.53
CA SER A 76 -7.99 8.96 3.43
C SER A 76 -6.96 10.07 3.60
N GLY A 77 -5.70 9.74 3.51
CA GLY A 77 -4.61 10.71 3.64
C GLY A 77 -3.25 10.04 3.49
N GLN A 78 -2.20 10.77 3.83
CA GLN A 78 -0.83 10.27 3.70
C GLN A 78 -0.41 9.46 4.91
N VAL A 79 0.39 8.43 4.64
CA VAL A 79 1.08 7.63 5.65
C VAL A 79 2.58 7.73 5.40
N PHE A 80 3.32 8.01 6.44
CA PHE A 80 4.77 8.10 6.41
C PHE A 80 5.36 6.94 7.20
N ARG A 81 6.39 6.32 6.64
CA ARG A 81 7.14 5.27 7.30
C ARG A 81 8.54 5.75 7.61
N TYR A 82 8.94 5.59 8.85
CA TYR A 82 10.29 5.92 9.29
C TYR A 82 10.94 4.68 9.87
N LEU A 83 12.14 4.40 9.42
CA LEU A 83 12.91 3.26 9.89
C LEU A 83 13.85 3.66 11.01
N TYR A 84 13.95 2.82 12.02
CA TYR A 84 14.86 3.00 13.13
C TYR A 84 15.68 1.75 13.36
N ASP A 85 16.94 1.91 13.72
CA ASP A 85 17.85 0.81 14.00
C ASP A 85 17.69 0.27 15.44
N ALA A 86 18.56 -0.69 15.80
CA ALA A 86 18.53 -1.31 17.12
C ALA A 86 18.83 -0.33 18.26
N HIS A 87 19.41 0.82 17.96
CA HIS A 87 19.72 1.90 18.91
C HIS A 87 18.68 3.02 18.87
N ASP A 88 17.55 2.80 18.24
CA ASP A 88 16.46 3.76 18.07
C ASP A 88 16.90 5.03 17.35
N LYS A 89 17.83 4.88 16.40
CA LYS A 89 18.27 5.97 15.54
C LYS A 89 17.67 5.83 14.14
N PRO A 90 17.26 6.93 13.50
CA PRO A 90 16.77 6.90 12.14
C PRO A 90 17.80 6.27 11.20
N THR A 91 17.33 5.40 10.31
CA THR A 91 18.17 4.78 9.29
C THR A 91 17.44 4.70 7.96
N ASN A 92 18.15 4.85 6.88
CA ASN A 92 17.65 4.56 5.53
C ASN A 92 18.17 3.23 4.99
N ILE A 93 18.93 2.50 5.79
CA ILE A 93 19.47 1.19 5.45
C ILE A 93 18.52 0.13 5.97
N VAL A 94 17.82 -0.54 5.06
CA VAL A 94 16.77 -1.51 5.41
C VAL A 94 17.31 -2.66 6.28
N GLU A 95 18.50 -3.13 5.99
CA GLU A 95 19.13 -4.24 6.72
C GLU A 95 19.41 -3.90 8.19
N ASN A 96 19.60 -2.63 8.49
CA ASN A 96 19.84 -2.15 9.85
C ASN A 96 18.56 -1.84 10.60
N ALA A 97 17.44 -1.73 9.90
CA ALA A 97 16.18 -1.37 10.51
C ALA A 97 15.66 -2.48 11.44
N ARG A 98 15.16 -2.08 12.59
CA ARG A 98 14.55 -2.96 13.57
C ARG A 98 13.13 -2.54 13.91
N TRP A 99 12.79 -1.29 13.65
CA TRP A 99 11.48 -0.70 13.91
C TRP A 99 11.01 0.13 12.74
N ILE A 100 9.69 0.12 12.54
CA ILE A 100 9.03 1.02 11.61
C ILE A 100 8.03 1.85 12.41
N ASP A 101 8.14 3.16 12.30
CA ASP A 101 7.10 4.07 12.77
C ASP A 101 6.17 4.43 11.62
N TRP A 102 4.88 4.28 11.87
CA TRP A 102 3.82 4.62 10.95
C TRP A 102 3.17 5.91 11.43
N ASN A 103 3.38 6.98 10.68
CA ASN A 103 2.87 8.30 11.03
C ASN A 103 1.84 8.78 10.02
N VAL A 104 0.87 9.53 10.50
CA VAL A 104 -0.14 10.21 9.67
C VAL A 104 -0.07 11.70 9.90
N GLY A 105 -0.55 12.49 8.95
CA GLY A 105 -0.57 13.94 9.04
C GLY A 105 0.00 14.60 7.80
N ALA A 106 0.44 15.82 7.95
CA ALA A 106 0.97 16.63 6.85
C ALA A 106 2.26 17.33 7.28
N GLY A 107 3.33 17.13 6.51
CA GLY A 107 4.60 17.81 6.72
C GLY A 107 5.17 17.62 8.13
N ASN A 108 5.33 18.72 8.84
CA ASN A 108 5.90 18.70 10.19
C ASN A 108 4.89 18.35 11.28
N ILE A 109 3.60 18.30 10.96
CA ILE A 109 2.53 17.96 11.90
C ILE A 109 2.13 16.52 11.64
N GLN A 110 2.80 15.60 12.32
CA GLN A 110 2.55 14.17 12.18
C GLN A 110 2.21 13.57 13.54
N LYS A 111 1.33 12.55 13.49
CA LYS A 111 0.99 11.73 14.65
C LYS A 111 1.48 10.31 14.39
N ASN A 112 2.17 9.73 15.37
CA ASN A 112 2.53 8.32 15.31
C ASN A 112 1.30 7.46 15.61
N LEU A 113 0.94 6.59 14.68
CA LEU A 113 -0.14 5.64 14.87
C LEU A 113 0.35 4.36 15.53
N LYS A 114 1.51 3.88 15.12
CA LYS A 114 1.99 2.58 15.50
C LYS A 114 3.49 2.46 15.26
N ARG A 115 4.15 1.74 16.14
CA ARG A 115 5.51 1.24 15.91
C ARG A 115 5.48 -0.26 15.74
N THR A 116 6.05 -0.76 14.67
CA THR A 116 6.14 -2.19 14.38
C THR A 116 7.59 -2.64 14.46
N ARG A 117 7.81 -3.74 15.14
CA ARG A 117 9.13 -4.39 15.17
C ARG A 117 9.30 -5.23 13.90
N ILE A 118 10.46 -5.09 13.25
CA ILE A 118 10.78 -5.87 12.04
C ILE A 118 11.40 -7.22 12.43
N TYR A 119 12.23 -7.23 13.46
CA TYR A 119 12.89 -8.45 13.96
C TYR A 119 13.01 -8.43 15.47
#